data_d84de2ca1ed574fded08a70e4b1e9ef5
#
_entry.id   d84de2ca1ed574fded08a70e4b1e9ef5
#
_cell.length_a   1.000
_cell.length_b   1.000
_cell.length_c   1.000
_cell.angle_alpha   90.00
_cell.angle_beta   90.00
_cell.angle_gamma   90.00
#
_symmetry.space_group_name_H-M   'P 1'
#
loop_
_entity.id
_entity.type
_entity.pdbx_description
1 polymer ?
#
loop_
_entity_poly.entity_id
_entity_poly.type
_entity_poly.pdbx_seq_one_letter_code
_entity_poly.pdbx_strand_id
1 'polypeptide(L)'
;GKKFVESTVADGYMEMLESTVKGKSQLRKLNKYFENAGFTTADYMREMENSGVEGVMPISFLIPLEYRLSEDGVEVSIPMKGVEENGGGTIFRIQMLRYLGSAGTDEDGYMLVPNGSGSLIYFNNGKTTAANYSEYIYGIDPLAAEYVVMENTGNAKLSLFGIFREKSGIFATVEDGASLCYLSAGVSGKINDYNYVYPTFTLRGNDKLSMFGTTGNEADLPIVEKNFYDSDLCVKYTLFTEENSSYAGAANYYRERLISEGVLTAKKEENHIRFYYDVLGGVDMYKHFLGTKYNGLYAMTTFDEAEEISNDLSANGISNQVMNFQGWMNGGYYADVPDKVKVPLKLGGKSGLEDLSAAV
;
A
#
# COMPACT_ATOMS: atom_id res chain seq x y z
N GLY A 1 24.32 -44.64 -1.63
CA GLY A 1 25.53 -43.80 -1.60
C GLY A 1 25.63 -43.07 -0.27
N LYS A 2 26.83 -42.80 0.20
CA LYS A 2 27.04 -42.02 1.42
C LYS A 2 26.44 -40.62 1.22
N LYS A 3 25.67 -40.17 2.20
CA LYS A 3 25.03 -38.83 2.19
C LYS A 3 25.83 -37.82 3.01
N PHE A 4 26.68 -38.31 3.88
CA PHE A 4 27.52 -37.53 4.79
C PHE A 4 28.97 -38.02 4.68
N VAL A 5 29.90 -37.10 4.90
CA VAL A 5 31.35 -37.34 5.02
C VAL A 5 31.84 -36.72 6.32
N GLU A 6 32.95 -37.19 6.86
CA GLU A 6 33.58 -36.52 8.01
C GLU A 6 33.95 -35.10 7.65
N SER A 7 33.67 -34.17 8.56
CA SER A 7 34.00 -32.75 8.36
C SER A 7 35.51 -32.56 8.31
N THR A 8 35.98 -31.75 7.38
CA THR A 8 37.39 -31.33 7.30
C THR A 8 37.67 -30.09 8.15
N VAL A 9 36.63 -29.49 8.70
CA VAL A 9 36.71 -28.20 9.44
C VAL A 9 36.55 -28.40 10.95
N ALA A 10 35.71 -29.37 11.36
CA ALA A 10 35.45 -29.65 12.77
C ALA A 10 35.52 -31.14 13.07
N ASP A 11 36.39 -31.54 14.00
CA ASP A 11 36.60 -32.94 14.40
C ASP A 11 35.37 -33.52 15.10
N GLY A 12 34.99 -34.75 14.70
CA GLY A 12 33.79 -35.40 15.24
C GLY A 12 32.46 -35.01 14.58
N TYR A 13 32.48 -34.16 13.60
CA TYR A 13 31.29 -33.74 12.84
C TYR A 13 31.21 -34.38 11.46
N MET A 14 29.99 -34.52 10.97
CA MET A 14 29.70 -35.04 9.63
C MET A 14 29.13 -33.94 8.74
N GLU A 15 29.79 -33.68 7.65
CA GLU A 15 29.28 -32.76 6.62
C GLU A 15 28.38 -33.47 5.63
N MET A 16 27.32 -32.82 5.22
CA MET A 16 26.44 -33.36 4.20
C MET A 16 26.99 -33.10 2.81
N LEU A 17 27.06 -34.13 2.00
CA LEU A 17 27.49 -33.98 0.61
C LEU A 17 26.57 -33.01 -0.14
N GLU A 18 27.16 -32.08 -0.86
CA GLU A 18 26.45 -31.08 -1.68
C GLU A 18 25.46 -31.73 -2.67
N SER A 19 25.77 -32.91 -3.18
CA SER A 19 24.87 -33.69 -4.01
C SER A 19 23.59 -34.14 -3.31
N THR A 20 23.58 -34.16 -1.97
CA THR A 20 22.42 -34.57 -1.15
C THR A 20 21.42 -33.44 -1.03
N VAL A 21 21.84 -32.17 -1.19
CA VAL A 21 20.97 -30.95 -1.05
C VAL A 21 20.53 -30.36 -2.37
N LYS A 22 20.99 -30.87 -3.52
CA LYS A 22 20.68 -30.32 -4.85
C LYS A 22 19.23 -30.53 -5.34
N GLY A 23 18.39 -31.29 -4.66
CA GLY A 23 17.04 -31.59 -5.12
C GLY A 23 15.95 -31.27 -4.09
N LYS A 24 14.87 -30.57 -4.48
CA LYS A 24 13.71 -30.26 -3.60
C LYS A 24 13.13 -31.52 -2.92
N SER A 25 13.11 -32.65 -3.60
CA SER A 25 12.62 -33.93 -3.04
C SER A 25 13.54 -34.49 -1.96
N GLN A 26 14.83 -34.30 -2.10
CA GLN A 26 15.83 -34.77 -1.11
C GLN A 26 15.85 -33.86 0.10
N LEU A 27 15.74 -32.54 -0.08
CA LEU A 27 15.58 -31.57 1.01
C LEU A 27 14.32 -31.86 1.84
N ARG A 28 13.19 -32.16 1.20
CA ARG A 28 11.97 -32.57 1.93
C ARG A 28 12.14 -33.82 2.77
N LYS A 29 12.84 -34.85 2.25
CA LYS A 29 13.13 -36.06 3.01
C LYS A 29 14.05 -35.75 4.20
N LEU A 30 15.02 -34.88 3.99
CA LEU A 30 15.96 -34.49 5.03
C LEU A 30 15.25 -33.72 6.16
N ASN A 31 14.43 -32.73 5.81
CA ASN A 31 13.63 -32.00 6.80
C ASN A 31 12.76 -32.93 7.63
N LYS A 32 12.12 -33.91 6.99
CA LYS A 32 11.34 -34.94 7.70
C LYS A 32 12.14 -35.76 8.67
N TYR A 33 13.42 -36.03 8.40
CA TYR A 33 14.32 -36.72 9.37
C TYR A 33 14.62 -35.81 10.56
N PHE A 34 14.89 -34.54 10.36
CA PHE A 34 15.11 -33.59 11.46
C PHE A 34 13.84 -33.38 12.30
N GLU A 35 12.68 -33.21 11.67
CA GLU A 35 11.38 -33.15 12.35
C GLU A 35 11.11 -34.39 13.20
N ASN A 36 11.32 -35.61 12.64
CA ASN A 36 11.11 -36.88 13.38
C ASN A 36 12.13 -37.07 14.52
N ALA A 37 13.30 -36.47 14.43
CA ALA A 37 14.31 -36.49 15.48
C ALA A 37 14.07 -35.42 16.56
N GLY A 38 13.06 -34.55 16.37
CA GLY A 38 12.80 -33.42 17.26
C GLY A 38 13.89 -32.34 17.22
N PHE A 39 14.71 -32.31 16.15
CA PHE A 39 15.80 -31.36 15.98
C PHE A 39 15.20 -29.99 15.60
N THR A 40 15.46 -29.00 16.43
CA THR A 40 14.92 -27.66 16.30
C THR A 40 15.96 -26.66 15.78
N THR A 41 15.51 -25.45 15.42
CA THR A 41 16.41 -24.34 15.09
C THR A 41 17.33 -24.00 16.27
N ALA A 42 16.85 -24.11 17.51
CA ALA A 42 17.68 -23.89 18.70
C ALA A 42 18.80 -24.94 18.84
N ASP A 43 18.50 -26.19 18.48
CA ASP A 43 19.52 -27.24 18.45
C ASP A 43 20.57 -26.98 17.38
N TYR A 44 20.14 -26.53 16.19
CA TYR A 44 21.06 -26.13 15.13
C TYR A 44 21.98 -25.00 15.57
N MET A 45 21.44 -23.93 16.21
CA MET A 45 22.23 -22.81 16.70
C MET A 45 23.26 -23.26 17.75
N ARG A 46 22.85 -24.11 18.69
CA ARG A 46 23.74 -24.65 19.70
C ARG A 46 24.88 -25.50 19.08
N GLU A 47 24.58 -26.33 18.08
CA GLU A 47 25.59 -27.11 17.38
C GLU A 47 26.55 -26.23 16.58
N MET A 48 26.08 -25.15 15.98
CA MET A 48 26.92 -24.16 15.31
C MET A 48 27.90 -23.48 16.27
N GLU A 49 27.43 -23.06 17.44
CA GLU A 49 28.27 -22.47 18.49
C GLU A 49 29.33 -23.49 18.96
N ASN A 50 28.93 -24.75 19.18
CA ASN A 50 29.81 -25.81 19.65
C ASN A 50 30.86 -26.19 18.61
N SER A 51 30.54 -26.17 17.33
CA SER A 51 31.44 -26.57 16.25
C SER A 51 32.50 -25.55 15.91
N GLY A 52 32.33 -24.28 16.35
CA GLY A 52 33.23 -23.18 15.99
C GLY A 52 33.24 -22.86 14.49
N VAL A 53 32.30 -23.45 13.72
CA VAL A 53 32.13 -23.17 12.30
C VAL A 53 31.27 -21.91 12.19
N GLU A 54 31.74 -20.87 11.51
CA GLU A 54 30.90 -19.74 11.14
C GLU A 54 29.81 -20.23 10.17
N GLY A 55 28.68 -20.62 10.71
CA GLY A 55 27.54 -21.07 9.93
C GLY A 55 26.70 -19.89 9.43
N VAL A 56 26.04 -20.13 8.33
CA VAL A 56 25.00 -19.22 7.85
C VAL A 56 23.84 -19.28 8.85
N MET A 57 23.57 -18.19 9.54
CA MET A 57 22.40 -18.06 10.39
C MET A 57 21.15 -18.43 9.58
N PRO A 58 20.28 -19.32 10.08
CA PRO A 58 19.05 -19.64 9.36
C PRO A 58 18.18 -18.38 9.25
N ILE A 59 17.60 -18.21 8.06
CA ILE A 59 16.65 -17.12 7.84
C ILE A 59 15.46 -17.33 8.78
N SER A 60 15.23 -16.37 9.64
CA SER A 60 14.08 -16.38 10.55
C SER A 60 13.54 -14.98 10.77
N PHE A 61 12.27 -14.89 11.09
CA PHE A 61 11.55 -13.64 11.32
C PHE A 61 10.78 -13.74 12.63
N LEU A 62 10.86 -12.69 13.44
CA LEU A 62 9.98 -12.50 14.59
C LEU A 62 9.03 -11.35 14.25
N ILE A 63 7.73 -11.62 14.28
CA ILE A 63 6.69 -10.63 14.00
C ILE A 63 5.70 -10.66 15.17
N PRO A 64 5.74 -9.68 16.09
CA PRO A 64 4.78 -9.61 17.17
C PRO A 64 3.40 -9.27 16.60
N LEU A 65 2.38 -9.96 17.07
CA LEU A 65 0.98 -9.74 16.72
C LEU A 65 0.17 -9.55 18.00
N GLU A 66 -0.34 -8.33 18.19
CA GLU A 66 -1.10 -7.96 19.37
C GLU A 66 -2.59 -7.89 19.05
N TYR A 67 -3.40 -8.40 19.98
CA TYR A 67 -4.86 -8.34 19.92
C TYR A 67 -5.39 -7.56 21.12
N ARG A 68 -6.14 -6.50 20.84
CA ARG A 68 -6.82 -5.70 21.87
C ARG A 68 -8.31 -5.76 21.64
N LEU A 69 -9.05 -6.24 22.63
CA LEU A 69 -10.52 -6.23 22.58
C LEU A 69 -11.03 -4.81 22.84
N SER A 70 -12.02 -4.40 22.05
CA SER A 70 -12.83 -3.19 22.21
C SER A 70 -14.30 -3.58 22.46
N GLU A 71 -15.16 -2.59 22.74
CA GLU A 71 -16.60 -2.85 22.99
C GLU A 71 -17.30 -3.43 21.76
N ASP A 72 -16.84 -3.08 20.55
CA ASP A 72 -17.48 -3.39 19.29
C ASP A 72 -16.66 -4.33 18.39
N GLY A 73 -15.48 -4.80 18.86
CA GLY A 73 -14.65 -5.66 18.03
C GLY A 73 -13.26 -5.92 18.59
N VAL A 74 -12.29 -6.03 17.69
CA VAL A 74 -10.88 -6.29 18.02
C VAL A 74 -9.94 -5.43 17.17
N GLU A 75 -8.99 -4.82 17.81
CA GLU A 75 -7.84 -4.20 17.16
C GLU A 75 -6.71 -5.22 17.06
N VAL A 76 -6.12 -5.31 15.88
CA VAL A 76 -4.98 -6.18 15.61
C VAL A 76 -3.84 -5.33 15.14
N SER A 77 -2.72 -5.36 15.86
CA SER A 77 -1.57 -4.51 15.56
C SER A 77 -0.27 -5.31 15.48
N ILE A 78 0.66 -4.77 14.72
CA ILE A 78 2.05 -5.22 14.63
C ILE A 78 2.92 -4.04 15.04
N PRO A 79 3.44 -4.03 16.29
CA PRO A 79 4.42 -3.04 16.72
C PRO A 79 5.74 -3.29 15.98
N MET A 80 6.04 -2.44 14.99
CA MET A 80 7.17 -2.63 14.08
C MET A 80 8.53 -2.62 14.77
N LYS A 81 8.65 -1.97 15.93
CA LYS A 81 9.87 -2.00 16.76
C LYS A 81 10.22 -3.39 17.29
N GLY A 82 9.25 -4.30 17.35
CA GLY A 82 9.45 -5.68 17.76
C GLY A 82 9.67 -6.65 16.60
N VAL A 83 9.69 -6.17 15.37
CA VAL A 83 9.95 -7.02 14.19
C VAL A 83 11.44 -7.23 14.02
N GLU A 84 11.84 -8.50 13.93
CA GLU A 84 13.24 -8.89 13.75
C GLU A 84 13.42 -9.71 12.48
N GLU A 85 14.49 -9.42 11.76
CA GLU A 85 14.93 -10.13 10.56
C GLU A 85 16.31 -10.75 10.83
N ASN A 86 16.43 -12.06 10.70
CA ASN A 86 17.65 -12.79 10.99
C ASN A 86 18.14 -13.60 9.78
N GLY A 87 19.42 -13.92 9.75
CA GLY A 87 20.02 -14.79 8.72
C GLY A 87 20.04 -14.17 7.32
N GLY A 88 19.98 -12.84 7.21
CA GLY A 88 19.97 -12.13 5.92
C GLY A 88 18.64 -12.19 5.15
N GLY A 89 17.58 -12.70 5.78
CA GLY A 89 16.23 -12.62 5.26
C GLY A 89 15.65 -11.21 5.37
N THR A 90 14.78 -10.81 4.45
CA THR A 90 14.10 -9.53 4.46
C THR A 90 12.60 -9.70 4.29
N ILE A 91 11.80 -9.00 5.12
CA ILE A 91 10.34 -8.98 5.01
C ILE A 91 9.98 -7.88 4.02
N PHE A 92 9.36 -8.24 2.92
CA PHE A 92 8.89 -7.28 1.93
C PHE A 92 7.44 -6.89 2.17
N ARG A 93 6.59 -7.86 2.53
CA ARG A 93 5.14 -7.65 2.75
C ARG A 93 4.62 -8.47 3.90
N ILE A 94 3.59 -7.94 4.57
CA ILE A 94 2.81 -8.66 5.59
C ILE A 94 1.34 -8.68 5.16
N GLN A 95 0.75 -9.86 5.03
CA GLN A 95 -0.68 -10.06 4.84
C GLN A 95 -1.32 -10.29 6.21
N MET A 96 -2.04 -9.30 6.69
CA MET A 96 -2.65 -9.38 8.03
C MET A 96 -3.97 -10.15 7.95
N LEU A 97 -4.08 -11.23 8.72
CA LEU A 97 -5.28 -12.05 8.92
C LEU A 97 -6.06 -12.37 7.64
N ARG A 98 -5.37 -12.84 6.61
CA ARG A 98 -5.88 -13.02 5.23
C ARG A 98 -7.26 -13.67 5.13
N TYR A 99 -7.57 -14.60 6.00
CA TYR A 99 -8.82 -15.37 5.95
C TYR A 99 -9.78 -15.06 7.11
N LEU A 100 -9.55 -13.97 7.84
CA LEU A 100 -10.46 -13.57 8.91
C LEU A 100 -11.85 -13.25 8.33
N GLY A 101 -12.87 -13.97 8.78
CA GLY A 101 -14.23 -13.80 8.30
C GLY A 101 -14.50 -14.30 6.88
N SER A 102 -13.55 -14.99 6.22
CA SER A 102 -13.77 -15.54 4.87
C SER A 102 -15.01 -16.42 4.80
N ALA A 103 -15.67 -16.44 3.63
CA ALA A 103 -16.89 -17.20 3.38
C ALA A 103 -16.62 -18.40 2.47
N GLY A 104 -17.29 -19.51 2.71
CA GLY A 104 -17.22 -20.72 1.90
C GLY A 104 -18.06 -20.64 0.62
N THR A 105 -18.08 -21.75 -0.13
CA THR A 105 -18.80 -21.89 -1.39
C THR A 105 -20.32 -22.00 -1.23
N ASP A 106 -20.80 -22.31 -0.05
CA ASP A 106 -22.21 -22.52 0.34
C ASP A 106 -22.80 -21.31 1.10
N GLU A 107 -22.03 -20.24 1.24
CA GLU A 107 -22.45 -19.04 1.95
C GLU A 107 -22.86 -17.93 0.97
N ASP A 108 -23.89 -17.18 1.34
CA ASP A 108 -24.35 -15.98 0.64
C ASP A 108 -23.91 -14.71 1.35
N GLY A 109 -23.60 -13.70 0.56
CA GLY A 109 -23.14 -12.41 1.05
C GLY A 109 -22.23 -11.68 0.07
N TYR A 110 -21.45 -10.76 0.61
CA TYR A 110 -20.55 -9.95 -0.21
C TYR A 110 -19.36 -9.40 0.59
N MET A 111 -18.32 -9.05 -0.14
CA MET A 111 -17.20 -8.26 0.34
C MET A 111 -17.43 -6.79 -0.04
N LEU A 112 -17.16 -5.88 0.87
CA LEU A 112 -17.10 -4.44 0.65
C LEU A 112 -15.65 -4.04 0.41
N VAL A 113 -15.38 -3.35 -0.69
CA VAL A 113 -14.06 -2.79 -1.01
C VAL A 113 -14.20 -1.30 -1.35
N PRO A 114 -13.22 -0.46 -1.01
CA PRO A 114 -13.31 1.00 -1.14
C PRO A 114 -12.99 1.49 -2.57
N ASN A 115 -13.45 0.79 -3.60
CA ASN A 115 -13.26 1.19 -4.98
C ASN A 115 -14.09 2.45 -5.27
N GLY A 116 -13.41 3.59 -5.43
CA GLY A 116 -14.07 4.91 -5.45
C GLY A 116 -14.78 5.19 -4.12
N SER A 117 -16.10 5.33 -4.15
CA SER A 117 -16.95 5.50 -2.96
C SER A 117 -17.37 4.18 -2.30
N GLY A 118 -16.97 3.03 -2.87
CA GLY A 118 -17.28 1.70 -2.41
C GLY A 118 -17.90 0.82 -3.48
N SER A 119 -17.52 -0.45 -3.48
CA SER A 119 -18.08 -1.49 -4.36
C SER A 119 -18.34 -2.78 -3.60
N LEU A 120 -19.31 -3.56 -4.06
CA LEU A 120 -19.66 -4.86 -3.51
C LEU A 120 -19.22 -5.97 -4.45
N ILE A 121 -18.52 -6.95 -3.91
CA ILE A 121 -18.13 -8.18 -4.61
C ILE A 121 -18.93 -9.32 -3.97
N TYR A 122 -19.96 -9.81 -4.65
CA TYR A 122 -20.79 -10.90 -4.14
C TYR A 122 -20.00 -12.21 -4.08
N PHE A 123 -20.27 -13.03 -3.07
CA PHE A 123 -19.67 -14.35 -2.92
C PHE A 123 -20.06 -15.24 -4.09
N ASN A 124 -19.24 -16.21 -4.41
CA ASN A 124 -19.53 -17.28 -5.36
C ASN A 124 -20.06 -16.78 -6.72
N ASN A 125 -19.66 -15.57 -7.15
CA ASN A 125 -20.20 -14.92 -8.36
C ASN A 125 -19.71 -15.51 -9.68
N GLY A 126 -18.88 -16.56 -9.65
CA GLY A 126 -18.38 -17.27 -10.82
C GLY A 126 -17.33 -16.52 -11.66
N LYS A 127 -16.93 -15.32 -11.30
CA LYS A 127 -15.92 -14.51 -12.04
C LYS A 127 -14.49 -14.97 -11.74
N THR A 128 -14.22 -16.25 -11.88
CA THR A 128 -12.92 -16.86 -11.52
C THR A 128 -11.79 -16.50 -12.48
N THR A 129 -12.10 -16.07 -13.71
CA THR A 129 -11.13 -15.65 -14.73
C THR A 129 -10.76 -14.16 -14.65
N ALA A 130 -11.60 -13.32 -14.02
CA ALA A 130 -11.31 -11.92 -13.82
C ALA A 130 -10.14 -11.72 -12.85
N ALA A 131 -9.41 -10.63 -12.95
CA ALA A 131 -8.40 -10.27 -11.95
C ALA A 131 -9.04 -10.13 -10.56
N ASN A 132 -8.30 -10.49 -9.50
CA ASN A 132 -8.73 -10.18 -8.15
C ASN A 132 -8.69 -8.66 -7.96
N TYR A 133 -9.57 -8.14 -7.09
CA TYR A 133 -9.44 -6.77 -6.63
C TYR A 133 -8.09 -6.62 -5.89
N SER A 134 -7.34 -5.60 -6.23
CA SER A 134 -6.08 -5.26 -5.56
C SER A 134 -5.79 -3.78 -5.81
N GLU A 135 -6.02 -2.94 -4.79
CA GLU A 135 -5.86 -1.49 -4.89
C GLU A 135 -5.13 -0.93 -3.67
N TYR A 136 -4.18 -0.04 -3.91
CA TYR A 136 -3.53 0.71 -2.84
C TYR A 136 -4.51 1.71 -2.21
N ILE A 137 -4.51 1.77 -0.88
CA ILE A 137 -5.22 2.81 -0.16
C ILE A 137 -4.53 4.15 -0.49
N TYR A 138 -5.33 5.13 -0.91
CA TYR A 138 -4.92 6.43 -1.43
C TYR A 138 -4.17 6.40 -2.78
N GLY A 139 -4.04 5.25 -3.40
CA GLY A 139 -3.34 5.08 -4.67
C GLY A 139 -1.82 4.99 -4.54
N ILE A 140 -1.14 5.10 -5.66
CA ILE A 140 0.33 5.10 -5.73
C ILE A 140 0.80 6.55 -5.59
N ASP A 141 1.85 6.78 -4.80
CA ASP A 141 2.50 8.08 -4.70
C ASP A 141 3.07 8.47 -6.08
N PRO A 142 2.54 9.52 -6.73
CA PRO A 142 3.01 9.93 -8.05
C PRO A 142 4.44 10.47 -8.04
N LEU A 143 4.97 10.85 -6.87
CA LEU A 143 6.35 11.29 -6.72
C LEU A 143 7.35 10.14 -6.61
N ALA A 144 6.86 8.93 -6.29
CA ALA A 144 7.70 7.73 -6.18
C ALA A 144 7.95 7.01 -7.50
N ALA A 145 7.27 7.40 -8.59
CA ALA A 145 7.37 6.72 -9.87
C ALA A 145 7.64 7.73 -11.00
N GLU A 146 8.67 7.48 -11.76
CA GLU A 146 9.12 8.36 -12.85
C GLU A 146 8.09 8.49 -14.00
N TYR A 147 7.25 7.48 -14.20
CA TYR A 147 6.14 7.47 -15.18
C TYR A 147 5.00 6.58 -14.69
N VAL A 148 4.14 7.10 -13.86
CA VAL A 148 2.85 6.44 -13.63
C VAL A 148 1.85 6.97 -14.65
N VAL A 149 1.52 6.16 -15.64
CA VAL A 149 0.26 6.35 -16.37
C VAL A 149 -0.83 6.07 -15.36
N MET A 150 -1.34 7.11 -14.74
CA MET A 150 -2.52 7.04 -13.88
C MET A 150 -3.72 6.73 -14.79
N GLU A 151 -3.89 5.49 -15.17
CA GLU A 151 -5.22 5.05 -15.57
C GLU A 151 -6.13 5.36 -14.40
N ASN A 152 -7.24 6.01 -14.68
CA ASN A 152 -8.23 6.43 -13.68
C ASN A 152 -9.00 5.19 -13.18
N THR A 153 -8.28 4.25 -12.60
CA THR A 153 -8.80 3.11 -11.88
C THR A 153 -9.34 3.63 -10.56
N GLY A 154 -10.52 3.17 -10.18
CA GLY A 154 -11.18 3.62 -8.96
C GLY A 154 -10.38 3.33 -7.71
N ASN A 155 -9.37 4.15 -7.45
CA ASN A 155 -8.46 4.03 -6.32
C ASN A 155 -9.21 3.91 -5.00
N ALA A 156 -8.70 3.10 -4.10
CA ALA A 156 -9.19 3.02 -2.74
C ALA A 156 -8.95 4.36 -2.02
N LYS A 157 -10.01 5.15 -1.82
CA LYS A 157 -9.92 6.47 -1.17
C LYS A 157 -10.18 6.42 0.33
N LEU A 158 -10.68 5.29 0.83
CA LEU A 158 -10.98 5.06 2.23
C LEU A 158 -10.19 3.85 2.72
N SER A 159 -9.67 3.94 3.92
CA SER A 159 -8.90 2.88 4.57
C SER A 159 -9.80 1.84 5.25
N LEU A 160 -10.75 1.30 4.52
CA LEU A 160 -11.76 0.38 5.05
C LEU A 160 -12.08 -0.76 4.08
N PHE A 161 -12.60 -1.85 4.63
CA PHE A 161 -13.13 -2.99 3.88
C PHE A 161 -14.12 -3.77 4.75
N GLY A 162 -14.79 -4.76 4.21
CA GLY A 162 -15.70 -5.57 4.99
C GLY A 162 -16.10 -6.87 4.31
N ILE A 163 -16.69 -7.76 5.07
CA ILE A 163 -17.27 -9.00 4.61
C ILE A 163 -18.57 -9.23 5.37
N PHE A 164 -19.68 -9.40 4.67
CA PHE A 164 -21.02 -9.40 5.24
C PHE A 164 -21.83 -10.58 4.74
N ARG A 165 -22.55 -11.18 5.68
CA ARG A 165 -23.61 -12.17 5.50
C ARG A 165 -24.92 -11.57 5.99
N GLU A 166 -26.03 -12.28 5.80
CA GLU A 166 -27.34 -11.78 6.20
C GLU A 166 -27.41 -11.37 7.68
N LYS A 167 -26.78 -12.15 8.58
CA LYS A 167 -26.89 -11.95 10.04
C LYS A 167 -25.58 -11.68 10.76
N SER A 168 -24.47 -11.61 10.01
CA SER A 168 -23.16 -11.37 10.61
C SER A 168 -22.26 -10.69 9.61
N GLY A 169 -21.41 -9.80 10.08
CA GLY A 169 -20.43 -9.11 9.25
C GLY A 169 -19.23 -8.68 10.05
N ILE A 170 -18.15 -8.46 9.33
CA ILE A 170 -16.95 -7.81 9.82
C ILE A 170 -16.72 -6.58 8.96
N PHE A 171 -16.65 -5.44 9.61
CA PHE A 171 -16.22 -4.18 9.02
C PHE A 171 -14.85 -3.86 9.58
N ALA A 172 -13.89 -3.56 8.72
CA ALA A 172 -12.52 -3.31 9.12
C ALA A 172 -12.05 -1.93 8.66
N THR A 173 -11.29 -1.26 9.50
CA THR A 173 -10.61 0.00 9.19
C THR A 173 -9.13 -0.13 9.47
N VAL A 174 -8.30 0.30 8.51
CA VAL A 174 -6.85 0.37 8.70
C VAL A 174 -6.55 1.65 9.45
N GLU A 175 -6.18 1.52 10.72
CA GLU A 175 -5.93 2.64 11.63
C GLU A 175 -4.51 3.19 11.47
N ASP A 176 -3.51 2.28 11.40
CA ASP A 176 -2.12 2.63 11.19
C ASP A 176 -1.53 1.88 9.99
N GLY A 177 -0.64 2.52 9.25
CA GLY A 177 0.00 1.95 8.06
C GLY A 177 -0.84 2.00 6.79
N ALA A 178 -1.93 2.77 6.72
CA ALA A 178 -2.82 2.83 5.56
C ALA A 178 -2.10 3.22 4.26
N SER A 179 -1.12 4.12 4.31
CA SER A 179 -0.31 4.51 3.15
C SER A 179 0.60 3.41 2.60
N LEU A 180 0.90 2.39 3.42
CA LEU A 180 1.69 1.22 3.04
C LEU A 180 0.80 0.05 2.56
N CYS A 181 -0.51 0.22 2.68
CA CYS A 181 -1.48 -0.86 2.55
C CYS A 181 -2.12 -0.89 1.17
N TYR A 182 -2.23 -2.09 0.61
CA TYR A 182 -3.21 -2.36 -0.42
C TYR A 182 -4.20 -3.44 0.03
N LEU A 183 -5.43 -3.31 -0.42
CA LEU A 183 -6.50 -4.24 -0.13
C LEU A 183 -6.64 -5.24 -1.25
N SER A 184 -6.78 -6.51 -0.91
CA SER A 184 -7.03 -7.58 -1.88
C SER A 184 -8.32 -8.30 -1.56
N ALA A 185 -9.13 -8.57 -2.59
CA ALA A 185 -10.30 -9.43 -2.46
C ALA A 185 -10.34 -10.46 -3.58
N GLY A 186 -10.77 -11.65 -3.24
CA GLY A 186 -10.89 -12.76 -4.20
C GLY A 186 -12.12 -13.61 -3.93
N VAL A 187 -12.67 -14.17 -5.01
CA VAL A 187 -13.82 -15.07 -4.95
C VAL A 187 -13.40 -16.52 -4.93
N SER A 188 -14.24 -17.38 -4.38
CA SER A 188 -14.07 -18.82 -4.36
C SER A 188 -13.92 -19.43 -5.76
N GLY A 189 -13.26 -20.59 -5.82
CA GLY A 189 -13.06 -21.34 -7.09
C GLY A 189 -11.92 -20.82 -7.96
N LYS A 190 -11.17 -19.79 -7.54
CA LYS A 190 -10.04 -19.24 -8.29
C LYS A 190 -8.69 -19.71 -7.76
N ILE A 191 -8.40 -19.47 -6.49
CA ILE A 191 -7.16 -19.90 -5.82
C ILE A 191 -7.47 -21.01 -4.83
N ASN A 192 -8.59 -20.86 -4.14
CA ASN A 192 -9.13 -21.79 -3.15
C ASN A 192 -10.67 -21.65 -3.10
N ASP A 193 -11.31 -22.33 -2.17
CA ASP A 193 -12.77 -22.37 -2.01
C ASP A 193 -13.31 -21.28 -1.05
N TYR A 194 -12.57 -20.18 -0.89
CA TYR A 194 -12.97 -19.08 -0.01
C TYR A 194 -13.17 -17.77 -0.77
N ASN A 195 -14.17 -17.01 -0.33
CA ASN A 195 -14.36 -15.59 -0.62
C ASN A 195 -13.68 -14.81 0.50
N TYR A 196 -12.74 -13.93 0.19
CA TYR A 196 -11.92 -13.26 1.19
C TYR A 196 -11.56 -11.83 0.79
N VAL A 197 -11.39 -10.98 1.79
CA VAL A 197 -10.84 -9.62 1.68
C VAL A 197 -9.86 -9.38 2.83
N TYR A 198 -8.71 -8.81 2.55
CA TYR A 198 -7.67 -8.58 3.55
C TYR A 198 -6.71 -7.46 3.16
N PRO A 199 -6.07 -6.83 4.17
CA PRO A 199 -5.01 -5.84 3.95
C PRO A 199 -3.65 -6.52 3.77
N THR A 200 -2.83 -5.92 2.91
CA THR A 200 -1.41 -6.27 2.75
C THR A 200 -0.59 -5.01 2.89
N PHE A 201 0.36 -5.03 3.80
CA PHE A 201 1.27 -3.92 4.05
C PHE A 201 2.60 -4.17 3.34
N THR A 202 3.00 -3.23 2.48
CA THR A 202 4.29 -3.24 1.80
C THR A 202 5.28 -2.45 2.65
N LEU A 203 6.23 -3.14 3.26
CA LEU A 203 7.14 -2.55 4.23
C LEU A 203 8.38 -1.90 3.61
N ARG A 204 8.67 -2.21 2.35
CA ARG A 204 9.87 -1.73 1.66
C ARG A 204 9.48 -1.18 0.30
N GLY A 205 10.04 -0.04 -0.07
CA GLY A 205 10.00 0.46 -1.43
C GLY A 205 10.74 -0.49 -2.37
N ASN A 206 10.28 -0.59 -3.59
CA ASN A 206 10.95 -1.35 -4.64
C ASN A 206 10.93 -0.59 -5.95
N ASP A 207 12.01 -0.73 -6.70
CA ASP A 207 12.18 -0.14 -8.01
C ASP A 207 12.92 -1.11 -8.93
N LYS A 208 13.10 -0.74 -10.18
CA LYS A 208 13.84 -1.50 -11.17
C LYS A 208 14.98 -0.65 -11.72
N LEU A 209 16.18 -1.15 -11.63
CA LEU A 209 17.32 -0.57 -12.34
C LEU A 209 17.44 -1.22 -13.72
N SER A 210 17.12 -0.49 -14.76
CA SER A 210 17.32 -0.94 -16.14
C SER A 210 18.80 -0.82 -16.51
N MET A 211 19.46 -1.95 -16.71
CA MET A 211 20.84 -2.01 -17.17
C MET A 211 20.90 -2.27 -18.68
N PHE A 212 21.52 -1.36 -19.38
CA PHE A 212 21.80 -1.56 -20.81
C PHE A 212 22.99 -2.47 -20.98
N GLY A 213 22.75 -3.70 -21.41
CA GLY A 213 23.83 -4.60 -21.81
C GLY A 213 24.44 -4.22 -23.15
N THR A 214 25.74 -4.48 -23.35
CA THR A 214 26.45 -4.26 -24.62
C THR A 214 25.86 -5.05 -25.80
N THR A 215 24.94 -5.98 -25.55
CA THR A 215 24.25 -6.82 -26.53
C THR A 215 22.84 -6.35 -26.87
N GLY A 216 22.41 -5.17 -26.38
CA GLY A 216 21.10 -4.61 -26.66
C GLY A 216 19.93 -5.27 -25.90
N ASN A 217 20.20 -6.21 -25.01
CA ASN A 217 19.20 -6.75 -24.12
C ASN A 217 19.15 -5.88 -22.84
N GLU A 218 18.00 -5.28 -22.58
CA GLU A 218 17.71 -4.63 -21.31
C GLU A 218 17.47 -5.70 -20.24
N ALA A 219 18.18 -5.61 -19.13
CA ALA A 219 17.95 -6.44 -17.97
C ALA A 219 17.53 -5.53 -16.80
N ASP A 220 16.31 -5.72 -16.32
CA ASP A 220 15.81 -5.06 -15.13
C ASP A 220 16.30 -5.78 -13.88
N LEU A 221 17.08 -5.10 -13.06
CA LEU A 221 17.45 -5.55 -11.74
C LEU A 221 16.47 -4.98 -10.71
N PRO A 222 15.78 -5.81 -9.95
CA PRO A 222 14.92 -5.32 -8.88
C PRO A 222 15.79 -4.72 -7.76
N ILE A 223 15.47 -3.49 -7.36
CA ILE A 223 16.06 -2.81 -6.22
C ILE A 223 15.00 -2.79 -5.12
N VAL A 224 15.40 -3.18 -3.93
CA VAL A 224 14.54 -3.14 -2.74
C VAL A 224 15.25 -2.33 -1.67
N GLU A 225 14.52 -1.48 -0.97
CA GLU A 225 15.05 -0.70 0.13
C GLU A 225 15.64 -1.61 1.22
N LYS A 226 16.78 -1.20 1.76
CA LYS A 226 17.48 -1.95 2.80
C LYS A 226 16.69 -1.98 4.12
N ASN A 227 16.10 -0.85 4.48
CA ASN A 227 15.33 -0.70 5.72
C ASN A 227 13.84 -0.83 5.41
N PHE A 228 13.07 -1.34 6.32
CA PHE A 228 11.61 -1.31 6.25
C PHE A 228 11.07 -0.07 6.97
N TYR A 229 9.84 0.33 6.63
CA TYR A 229 9.12 1.37 7.35
C TYR A 229 8.85 0.92 8.79
N ASP A 230 9.16 1.77 9.77
CA ASP A 230 9.09 1.50 11.20
C ASP A 230 7.78 1.95 11.86
N SER A 231 6.83 2.47 11.07
CA SER A 231 5.49 2.81 11.55
C SER A 231 4.70 1.55 11.89
N ASP A 232 4.08 1.54 13.06
CA ASP A 232 3.23 0.43 13.49
C ASP A 232 2.08 0.19 12.50
N LEU A 233 1.61 -1.04 12.44
CA LEU A 233 0.48 -1.44 11.61
C LEU A 233 -0.68 -1.77 12.52
N CYS A 234 -1.86 -1.23 12.21
CA CYS A 234 -3.06 -1.51 13.00
C CYS A 234 -4.31 -1.62 12.11
N VAL A 235 -5.11 -2.64 12.37
CA VAL A 235 -6.42 -2.81 11.75
C VAL A 235 -7.46 -3.07 12.84
N LYS A 236 -8.50 -2.26 12.88
CA LYS A 236 -9.66 -2.49 13.75
C LYS A 236 -10.71 -3.29 13.00
N TYR A 237 -11.15 -4.39 13.56
CA TYR A 237 -12.21 -5.26 13.06
C TYR A 237 -13.45 -5.10 13.95
N THR A 238 -14.48 -4.43 13.43
CA THR A 238 -15.77 -4.23 14.10
C THR A 238 -16.74 -5.35 13.72
N LEU A 239 -17.40 -5.95 14.69
CA LEU A 239 -18.32 -7.05 14.49
C LEU A 239 -19.75 -6.54 14.36
N PHE A 240 -20.42 -6.90 13.27
CA PHE A 240 -21.82 -6.59 13.02
C PHE A 240 -22.68 -7.83 13.16
N THR A 241 -23.83 -7.66 13.75
CA THR A 241 -24.81 -8.73 13.95
C THR A 241 -26.20 -8.28 13.48
N GLU A 242 -27.01 -9.23 13.04
CA GLU A 242 -28.42 -9.03 12.68
C GLU A 242 -28.65 -7.88 11.68
N GLU A 243 -29.57 -6.98 11.96
CA GLU A 243 -30.00 -5.90 11.05
C GLU A 243 -28.89 -4.93 10.64
N ASN A 244 -27.86 -4.78 11.46
CA ASN A 244 -26.72 -3.91 11.15
C ASN A 244 -25.67 -4.59 10.26
N SER A 245 -25.83 -5.92 9.99
CA SER A 245 -24.89 -6.65 9.16
C SER A 245 -25.06 -6.34 7.68
N SER A 246 -24.72 -5.11 7.29
CA SER A 246 -24.84 -4.65 5.91
C SER A 246 -23.86 -3.52 5.60
N TYR A 247 -23.64 -3.25 4.31
CA TYR A 247 -22.86 -2.09 3.90
C TYR A 247 -23.48 -0.76 4.37
N ALA A 248 -24.80 -0.70 4.48
CA ALA A 248 -25.50 0.47 5.00
C ALA A 248 -25.25 0.66 6.51
N GLY A 249 -25.27 -0.45 7.28
CA GLY A 249 -24.88 -0.44 8.69
C GLY A 249 -23.45 -0.01 8.89
N ALA A 250 -22.51 -0.54 8.06
CA ALA A 250 -21.12 -0.12 8.08
C ALA A 250 -20.94 1.36 7.73
N ALA A 251 -21.66 1.88 6.74
CA ALA A 251 -21.61 3.30 6.36
C ALA A 251 -22.14 4.20 7.48
N ASN A 252 -23.22 3.80 8.16
CA ASN A 252 -23.74 4.53 9.32
C ASN A 252 -22.74 4.53 10.48
N TYR A 253 -22.19 3.38 10.83
CA TYR A 253 -21.17 3.25 11.86
C TYR A 253 -19.96 4.15 11.57
N TYR A 254 -19.43 4.09 10.35
CA TYR A 254 -18.28 4.89 9.95
C TYR A 254 -18.59 6.39 9.96
N ARG A 255 -19.78 6.78 9.51
CA ARG A 255 -20.24 8.18 9.60
C ARG A 255 -20.31 8.68 11.04
N GLU A 256 -20.89 7.90 11.94
CA GLU A 256 -21.01 8.26 13.37
C GLU A 256 -19.62 8.39 14.01
N ARG A 257 -18.71 7.50 13.66
CA ARG A 257 -17.32 7.59 14.07
C ARG A 257 -16.68 8.91 13.60
N LEU A 258 -16.78 9.24 12.31
CA LEU A 258 -16.22 10.48 11.76
C LEU A 258 -16.85 11.73 12.40
N ILE A 259 -18.11 11.69 12.79
CA ILE A 259 -18.77 12.77 13.54
C ILE A 259 -18.18 12.87 14.95
N SER A 260 -18.03 11.76 15.66
CA SER A 260 -17.46 11.73 17.01
C SER A 260 -16.00 12.20 17.06
N GLU A 261 -15.23 11.91 16.02
CA GLU A 261 -13.85 12.36 15.84
C GLU A 261 -13.75 13.83 15.36
N GLY A 262 -14.89 14.48 15.05
CA GLY A 262 -14.94 15.86 14.55
C GLY A 262 -14.50 16.03 13.09
N VAL A 263 -14.30 14.93 12.35
CA VAL A 263 -13.94 14.93 10.92
C VAL A 263 -15.14 15.36 10.08
N LEU A 264 -16.34 14.86 10.40
CA LEU A 264 -17.59 15.29 9.81
C LEU A 264 -18.31 16.26 10.75
N THR A 265 -18.69 17.40 10.20
CA THR A 265 -19.53 18.40 10.88
C THR A 265 -20.88 18.50 10.21
N ALA A 266 -21.87 19.05 10.93
CA ALA A 266 -23.16 19.34 10.34
C ALA A 266 -23.00 20.24 9.10
N LYS A 267 -23.69 19.87 8.02
CA LYS A 267 -23.71 20.69 6.81
C LYS A 267 -24.22 22.09 7.16
N LYS A 268 -23.38 23.10 6.88
CA LYS A 268 -23.85 24.48 6.91
C LYS A 268 -24.84 24.66 5.77
N GLU A 269 -25.99 25.27 6.05
CA GLU A 269 -26.89 25.70 4.99
C GLU A 269 -26.20 26.81 4.20
N GLU A 270 -25.86 26.52 2.97
CA GLU A 270 -25.33 27.48 2.02
C GLU A 270 -26.45 27.81 1.02
N ASN A 271 -26.77 29.06 0.91
CA ASN A 271 -27.83 29.52 0.01
C ASN A 271 -27.41 29.52 -1.47
N HIS A 272 -26.17 29.22 -1.76
CA HIS A 272 -25.59 29.25 -3.11
C HIS A 272 -24.78 28.03 -3.40
N ILE A 273 -24.87 27.49 -4.62
CA ILE A 273 -24.04 26.40 -5.12
C ILE A 273 -22.62 26.94 -5.32
N ARG A 274 -21.63 26.22 -4.83
CA ARG A 274 -20.22 26.50 -5.11
C ARG A 274 -19.86 26.02 -6.51
N PHE A 275 -19.14 26.85 -7.24
CA PHE A 275 -18.59 26.53 -8.54
C PHE A 275 -17.11 26.14 -8.36
N TYR A 276 -16.81 24.86 -8.53
CA TYR A 276 -15.45 24.34 -8.45
C TYR A 276 -14.85 24.25 -9.85
N TYR A 277 -13.64 24.74 -10.02
CA TYR A 277 -12.91 24.63 -11.26
C TYR A 277 -11.40 24.48 -11.05
N ASP A 278 -10.76 23.78 -11.97
CA ASP A 278 -9.33 23.55 -11.97
C ASP A 278 -8.64 24.50 -12.96
N VAL A 279 -7.54 25.09 -12.52
CA VAL A 279 -6.66 25.91 -13.35
C VAL A 279 -5.28 25.26 -13.39
N LEU A 280 -4.76 25.02 -14.56
CA LEU A 280 -3.42 24.47 -14.76
C LEU A 280 -2.42 25.61 -14.94
N GLY A 281 -1.55 25.81 -13.94
CA GLY A 281 -0.53 26.87 -13.93
C GLY A 281 0.70 26.50 -14.71
N GLY A 282 1.60 25.76 -14.12
CA GLY A 282 2.86 25.37 -14.75
C GLY A 282 2.92 23.88 -15.10
N VAL A 283 3.54 23.58 -16.22
CA VAL A 283 3.84 22.20 -16.66
C VAL A 283 5.31 22.08 -16.97
N ASP A 284 5.92 21.00 -16.50
CA ASP A 284 7.30 20.67 -16.83
C ASP A 284 7.44 20.30 -18.30
N MET A 285 8.39 20.89 -18.97
CA MET A 285 8.71 20.58 -20.36
C MET A 285 10.20 20.45 -20.56
N TYR A 286 10.58 19.47 -21.37
CA TYR A 286 11.92 19.44 -21.88
C TYR A 286 12.15 20.58 -22.87
N LYS A 287 13.14 21.42 -22.58
CA LYS A 287 13.62 22.49 -23.46
C LYS A 287 15.05 22.22 -23.92
N HIS A 288 15.44 22.77 -25.03
CA HIS A 288 16.77 22.64 -25.54
C HIS A 288 17.44 24.03 -25.63
N PHE A 289 18.65 24.09 -25.12
CA PHE A 289 19.49 25.27 -25.27
C PHE A 289 20.86 24.84 -25.78
N LEU A 290 21.27 25.37 -26.93
CA LEU A 290 22.51 25.00 -27.62
C LEU A 290 22.69 23.47 -27.77
N GLY A 291 21.59 22.75 -28.06
CA GLY A 291 21.61 21.29 -28.22
C GLY A 291 21.55 20.48 -26.90
N THR A 292 21.62 21.13 -25.75
CA THR A 292 21.51 20.47 -24.44
C THR A 292 20.06 20.50 -23.95
N LYS A 293 19.54 19.33 -23.64
CA LYS A 293 18.19 19.16 -23.10
C LYS A 293 18.17 19.54 -21.60
N TYR A 294 17.22 20.33 -21.20
CA TYR A 294 16.99 20.67 -19.79
C TYR A 294 15.49 20.71 -19.45
N ASN A 295 15.16 20.45 -18.20
CA ASN A 295 13.80 20.63 -17.70
C ASN A 295 13.51 22.11 -17.52
N GLY A 296 12.39 22.55 -18.02
CA GLY A 296 11.95 23.93 -17.88
C GLY A 296 10.44 24.04 -17.75
N LEU A 297 9.99 25.02 -16.97
CA LEU A 297 8.58 25.28 -16.79
C LEU A 297 8.00 25.97 -18.03
N TYR A 298 6.83 25.50 -18.47
CA TYR A 298 5.92 26.20 -19.37
C TYR A 298 4.73 26.71 -18.54
N ALA A 299 4.45 28.03 -18.61
CA ALA A 299 3.27 28.60 -17.97
C ALA A 299 2.07 28.36 -18.91
N MET A 300 1.07 27.65 -18.41
CA MET A 300 -0.23 27.44 -19.07
C MET A 300 -1.16 28.56 -18.71
N THR A 301 -1.25 28.89 -17.43
CA THR A 301 -2.00 30.00 -16.88
C THR A 301 -1.15 30.66 -15.79
N THR A 302 -0.95 31.95 -15.88
CA THR A 302 -0.31 32.76 -14.85
C THR A 302 -1.28 33.09 -13.72
N PHE A 303 -0.78 33.62 -12.62
CA PHE A 303 -1.66 34.05 -11.51
C PHE A 303 -2.55 35.23 -11.94
N ASP A 304 -2.02 36.16 -12.74
CA ASP A 304 -2.80 37.30 -13.28
C ASP A 304 -3.94 36.80 -14.19
N GLU A 305 -3.66 35.86 -15.10
CA GLU A 305 -4.70 35.24 -15.96
C GLU A 305 -5.74 34.47 -15.15
N ALA A 306 -5.33 33.81 -14.06
CA ALA A 306 -6.27 33.12 -13.16
C ALA A 306 -7.17 34.11 -12.42
N GLU A 307 -6.64 35.24 -12.02
CA GLU A 307 -7.43 36.34 -11.44
C GLU A 307 -8.42 36.89 -12.49
N GLU A 308 -8.01 37.11 -13.73
CA GLU A 308 -8.92 37.52 -14.81
C GLU A 308 -10.05 36.50 -15.00
N ILE A 309 -9.77 35.20 -15.01
CA ILE A 309 -10.79 34.13 -15.09
C ILE A 309 -11.78 34.25 -13.94
N SER A 310 -11.29 34.40 -12.70
CA SER A 310 -12.16 34.54 -11.52
C SER A 310 -13.05 35.78 -11.60
N ASN A 311 -12.48 36.91 -12.05
CA ASN A 311 -13.20 38.17 -12.23
C ASN A 311 -14.29 38.05 -13.31
N ASP A 312 -13.97 37.41 -14.43
CA ASP A 312 -14.95 37.18 -15.51
C ASP A 312 -16.11 36.29 -15.06
N LEU A 313 -15.80 35.21 -14.32
CA LEU A 313 -16.83 34.35 -13.72
C LEU A 313 -17.73 35.14 -12.78
N SER A 314 -17.16 35.97 -11.92
CA SER A 314 -17.90 36.85 -10.99
C SER A 314 -18.78 37.84 -11.72
N ALA A 315 -18.29 38.50 -12.77
CA ALA A 315 -19.01 39.40 -13.62
C ALA A 315 -20.23 38.75 -14.31
N ASN A 316 -20.15 37.45 -14.56
CA ASN A 316 -21.22 36.63 -15.13
C ASN A 316 -22.13 35.97 -14.07
N GLY A 317 -22.05 36.42 -12.80
CA GLY A 317 -22.93 35.98 -11.72
C GLY A 317 -22.47 34.73 -10.96
N ILE A 318 -21.28 34.21 -11.23
CA ILE A 318 -20.70 33.09 -10.51
C ILE A 318 -19.75 33.61 -9.44
N SER A 319 -20.30 34.04 -8.31
CA SER A 319 -19.55 34.69 -7.22
C SER A 319 -19.09 33.71 -6.11
N ASN A 320 -19.70 32.51 -6.03
CA ASN A 320 -19.31 31.52 -5.02
C ASN A 320 -18.35 30.47 -5.65
N GLN A 321 -17.10 30.86 -5.80
CA GLN A 321 -16.09 30.14 -6.54
C GLN A 321 -15.12 29.39 -5.61
N VAL A 322 -14.63 28.25 -6.06
CA VAL A 322 -13.50 27.56 -5.46
C VAL A 322 -12.53 27.16 -6.59
N MET A 323 -11.42 27.86 -6.68
CA MET A 323 -10.38 27.61 -7.66
C MET A 323 -9.36 26.61 -7.08
N ASN A 324 -9.09 25.52 -7.80
CA ASN A 324 -7.97 24.64 -7.57
C ASN A 324 -6.86 24.95 -8.57
N PHE A 325 -5.85 25.72 -8.16
CA PHE A 325 -4.73 26.09 -9.01
C PHE A 325 -3.63 25.01 -8.91
N GLN A 326 -3.51 24.19 -9.91
CA GLN A 326 -2.54 23.11 -9.98
C GLN A 326 -1.22 23.57 -10.59
N GLY A 327 -0.10 22.94 -10.18
CA GLY A 327 1.21 23.25 -10.76
C GLY A 327 1.77 24.63 -10.40
N TRP A 328 1.43 25.16 -9.25
CA TRP A 328 1.80 26.50 -8.78
C TRP A 328 3.18 26.59 -8.12
N MET A 329 3.83 25.47 -7.82
CA MET A 329 5.11 25.46 -7.10
C MET A 329 6.10 24.44 -7.68
N ASN A 330 7.37 24.56 -7.30
CA ASN A 330 8.45 23.58 -7.45
C ASN A 330 8.54 22.89 -8.81
N GLY A 331 8.45 23.67 -9.90
CA GLY A 331 8.65 23.16 -11.25
C GLY A 331 7.36 22.91 -12.03
N GLY A 332 6.19 22.86 -11.41
CA GLY A 332 4.93 22.74 -12.12
C GLY A 332 4.06 21.56 -11.71
N TYR A 333 3.28 21.02 -12.62
CA TYR A 333 2.28 19.97 -12.36
C TYR A 333 2.86 18.67 -11.81
N TYR A 334 4.05 18.28 -12.28
CA TYR A 334 4.85 17.17 -11.75
C TYR A 334 5.92 17.71 -10.79
N ALA A 335 5.48 18.45 -9.77
CA ALA A 335 6.37 19.15 -8.86
C ALA A 335 7.41 18.22 -8.19
N ASP A 336 8.61 18.76 -7.99
CA ASP A 336 9.62 18.13 -7.15
C ASP A 336 9.13 18.03 -5.69
N VAL A 337 9.77 17.16 -4.90
CA VAL A 337 9.50 17.02 -3.46
C VAL A 337 9.59 18.41 -2.79
N PRO A 338 8.55 18.86 -2.08
CA PRO A 338 8.45 20.22 -1.55
C PRO A 338 9.24 20.41 -0.25
N ASP A 339 10.57 20.16 -0.28
CA ASP A 339 11.47 20.49 0.84
C ASP A 339 11.51 21.99 1.12
N LYS A 340 11.36 22.79 0.06
CA LYS A 340 11.20 24.25 0.11
C LYS A 340 10.23 24.67 -0.97
N VAL A 341 9.18 25.41 -0.58
CA VAL A 341 8.22 25.95 -1.53
C VAL A 341 8.86 27.06 -2.36
N LYS A 342 8.93 26.85 -3.68
CA LYS A 342 9.43 27.82 -4.65
C LYS A 342 8.33 28.14 -5.65
N VAL A 343 7.82 29.36 -5.61
CA VAL A 343 6.81 29.83 -6.56
C VAL A 343 7.50 30.30 -7.85
N PRO A 344 7.17 29.71 -9.01
CA PRO A 344 7.86 30.05 -10.27
C PRO A 344 7.60 31.51 -10.69
N LEU A 345 8.67 32.24 -11.02
CA LEU A 345 8.56 33.62 -11.52
C LEU A 345 7.76 33.71 -12.83
N LYS A 346 7.75 32.65 -13.63
CA LYS A 346 6.97 32.60 -14.88
C LYS A 346 5.46 32.57 -14.68
N LEU A 347 5.00 32.21 -13.48
CA LEU A 347 3.59 32.26 -13.12
C LEU A 347 3.20 33.57 -12.44
N GLY A 348 4.16 34.44 -12.13
CA GLY A 348 3.96 35.67 -11.36
C GLY A 348 4.77 35.73 -10.07
N GLY A 349 5.43 34.60 -9.69
CA GLY A 349 6.24 34.53 -8.48
C GLY A 349 5.37 34.60 -7.20
N LYS A 350 6.03 34.80 -6.06
CA LYS A 350 5.37 34.86 -4.76
C LYS A 350 4.35 36.02 -4.68
N SER A 351 4.69 37.17 -5.20
CA SER A 351 3.80 38.34 -5.21
C SER A 351 2.50 38.05 -5.96
N GLY A 352 2.59 37.52 -7.22
CA GLY A 352 1.40 37.18 -7.98
C GLY A 352 0.51 36.12 -7.32
N LEU A 353 1.11 35.17 -6.60
CA LEU A 353 0.31 34.19 -5.82
C LEU A 353 -0.40 34.85 -4.64
N GLU A 354 0.27 35.79 -3.94
CA GLU A 354 -0.33 36.57 -2.84
C GLU A 354 -1.48 37.43 -3.36
N ASP A 355 -1.30 38.10 -4.50
CA ASP A 355 -2.32 38.93 -5.13
C ASP A 355 -3.54 38.10 -5.58
N LEU A 356 -3.33 36.95 -6.26
CA LEU A 356 -4.41 36.03 -6.61
C LEU A 356 -5.14 35.52 -5.39
N SER A 357 -4.42 35.13 -4.33
CA SER A 357 -5.04 34.64 -3.08
C SER A 357 -5.86 35.69 -2.36
N ALA A 358 -5.57 36.96 -2.58
CA ALA A 358 -6.33 38.07 -2.01
C ALA A 358 -7.57 38.46 -2.86
N ALA A 359 -7.55 38.14 -4.16
CA ALA A 359 -8.60 38.46 -5.12
C ALA A 359 -9.72 37.41 -5.17
N VAL A 360 -9.39 36.13 -4.85
CA VAL A 360 -10.30 34.98 -4.88
C VAL A 360 -10.70 34.56 -3.46
#